data_6c27c7620f7a181f22266f49a7204f55
#
_entry.id   6c27c7620f7a181f22266f49a7204f55
#
_cell.length_a   1.000
_cell.length_b   1.000
_cell.length_c   1.000
_cell.angle_alpha   90.00
_cell.angle_beta   90.00
_cell.angle_gamma   90.00
#
_symmetry.space_group_name_H-M   'P 1'
#
loop_
_entity.id
_entity.type
_entity.pdbx_description
1 polymer ?
#
loop_
_entity_poly.entity_id
_entity_poly.type
_entity_poly.pdbx_seq_one_letter_code
_entity_poly.pdbx_strand_id
1 'polypeptide(L)' 'MTPEHRQELYRRVFLHNPDGAKVLEDLASLFYDVDVFVKGQDGVTETAYKAGRRSAVGFIMAMTSQPMEQHDDN' A
#
# COMPACT_ATOMS: atom_id res chain seq x y z
N MET A 1 16.01 7.54 -7.50
CA MET A 1 15.10 8.24 -6.59
C MET A 1 15.46 7.88 -5.17
N THR A 2 15.65 8.87 -4.33
CA THR A 2 15.98 8.62 -2.94
C THR A 2 14.73 8.14 -2.19
N PRO A 3 14.91 7.45 -1.07
CA PRO A 3 13.75 7.03 -0.28
C PRO A 3 12.90 8.21 0.17
N GLU A 4 13.52 9.31 0.53
CA GLU A 4 12.78 10.49 0.97
C GLU A 4 11.96 11.09 -0.18
N HIS A 5 12.56 11.14 -1.35
CA HIS A 5 11.87 11.68 -2.52
C HIS A 5 10.69 10.79 -2.91
N ARG A 6 10.88 9.47 -2.83
CA ARG A 6 9.80 8.53 -3.12
C ARG A 6 8.65 8.73 -2.16
N GLN A 7 8.94 8.82 -0.88
CA GLN A 7 7.89 9.00 0.12
C GLN A 7 7.16 10.32 -0.11
N GLU A 8 7.90 11.37 -0.43
CA GLU A 8 7.29 12.67 -0.70
C GLU A 8 6.32 12.60 -1.86
N LEU A 9 6.71 11.92 -2.95
CA LEU A 9 5.83 11.79 -4.11
C LEU A 9 4.58 10.99 -3.78
N TYR A 10 4.73 9.90 -3.05
CA TYR A 10 3.59 9.08 -2.68
C TYR A 10 2.63 9.86 -1.80
N ARG A 11 3.15 10.61 -0.85
CA ARG A 11 2.31 11.41 0.01
C ARG A 11 1.61 12.52 -0.77
N ARG A 12 2.30 13.12 -1.72
CA ARG A 12 1.70 14.17 -2.53
C ARG A 12 0.53 13.64 -3.36
N VAL A 13 0.69 12.47 -3.93
CA VAL A 13 -0.33 11.89 -4.81
C VAL A 13 -1.48 11.28 -4.01
N PHE A 14 -1.17 10.55 -2.95
CA PHE A 14 -2.18 9.73 -2.27
C PHE A 14 -2.64 10.30 -0.94
N LEU A 15 -1.96 11.26 -0.38
CA LEU A 15 -2.35 11.82 0.90
C LEU A 15 -2.85 13.25 0.77
N HIS A 16 -2.12 14.06 0.03
CA HIS A 16 -2.44 15.49 -0.06
C HIS A 16 -3.32 15.84 -1.26
N ASN A 17 -3.61 14.88 -2.11
CA ASN A 17 -4.52 15.05 -3.23
C ASN A 17 -5.83 14.34 -2.88
N PRO A 18 -6.95 15.05 -2.80
CA PRO A 18 -8.21 14.40 -2.39
C PRO A 18 -8.62 13.23 -3.28
N ASP A 19 -8.40 13.35 -4.58
CA ASP A 19 -8.74 12.27 -5.49
C ASP A 19 -7.79 11.10 -5.32
N GLY A 20 -6.50 11.38 -5.12
CA GLY A 20 -5.53 10.33 -4.86
C GLY A 20 -5.83 9.59 -3.58
N ALA A 21 -6.25 10.32 -2.54
CA ALA A 21 -6.61 9.70 -1.28
C ALA A 21 -7.79 8.74 -1.46
N LYS A 22 -8.76 9.14 -2.27
CA LYS A 22 -9.91 8.27 -2.53
C LYS A 22 -9.51 7.04 -3.34
N VAL A 23 -8.60 7.21 -4.29
CA VAL A 23 -8.11 6.07 -5.05
C VAL A 23 -7.40 5.08 -4.15
N LEU A 24 -6.57 5.58 -3.23
CA LEU A 24 -5.88 4.68 -2.30
C LEU A 24 -6.87 3.95 -1.40
N GLU A 25 -7.90 4.65 -0.93
CA GLU A 25 -8.93 4.04 -0.11
C GLU A 25 -9.64 2.92 -0.87
N ASP A 26 -9.91 3.16 -2.14
CA ASP A 26 -10.54 2.17 -2.99
C ASP A 26 -9.64 0.96 -3.21
N LEU A 27 -8.36 1.21 -3.48
CA LEU A 27 -7.40 0.12 -3.65
C LEU A 27 -7.27 -0.71 -2.39
N ALA A 28 -7.27 -0.07 -1.23
CA ALA A 28 -7.19 -0.79 0.03
C ALA A 28 -8.40 -1.67 0.23
N SER A 29 -9.57 -1.16 -0.11
CA SER A 29 -10.80 -1.91 0.01
C SER A 29 -10.81 -3.12 -0.93
N LEU A 30 -10.28 -2.96 -2.12
CA LEU A 30 -10.31 -4.02 -3.12
C LEU A 30 -9.22 -5.06 -2.92
N PHE A 31 -8.05 -4.66 -2.47
CA PHE A 31 -6.89 -5.53 -2.50
C PHE A 31 -6.18 -5.71 -1.18
N TYR A 32 -6.42 -4.88 -0.20
CA TYR A 32 -5.69 -4.97 1.06
C TYR A 32 -6.55 -5.55 2.18
N ASP A 33 -7.81 -5.16 2.26
CA ASP A 33 -8.69 -5.55 3.35
C ASP A 33 -9.44 -6.84 3.06
N VAL A 34 -9.02 -7.59 2.05
CA VAL A 34 -9.68 -8.84 1.67
C VAL A 34 -8.82 -10.01 2.09
N ASP A 35 -9.48 -11.15 2.24
CA ASP A 35 -8.80 -12.40 2.59
C ASP A 35 -8.00 -12.87 1.38
N VAL A 36 -6.71 -13.13 1.57
CA VAL A 36 -5.86 -13.59 0.48
C VAL A 36 -5.74 -15.10 0.41
N PHE A 37 -6.18 -15.81 1.46
CA PHE A 37 -6.03 -17.25 1.50
C PHE A 37 -7.11 -17.94 0.68
N VAL A 38 -6.69 -18.81 -0.24
CA VAL A 38 -7.60 -19.56 -1.09
C VAL A 38 -7.28 -21.02 -0.92
N LYS A 39 -8.31 -21.82 -0.62
CA LYS A 39 -8.16 -23.26 -0.46
C LYS A 39 -8.27 -23.96 -1.80
N GLY A 40 -7.70 -25.16 -1.87
CA GLY A 40 -7.86 -26.00 -3.04
C GLY A 40 -6.58 -26.17 -3.80
N GLN A 41 -6.68 -26.88 -4.91
CA GLN A 41 -5.51 -27.21 -5.70
C GLN A 41 -4.80 -25.99 -6.24
N ASP A 42 -5.54 -25.01 -6.66
CA ASP A 42 -4.98 -23.77 -7.22
C ASP A 42 -4.79 -22.70 -6.16
N GLY A 43 -5.06 -23.05 -4.90
CA GLY A 43 -5.06 -22.06 -3.83
C GLY A 43 -3.71 -21.41 -3.60
N VAL A 44 -2.63 -22.19 -3.75
CA VAL A 44 -1.30 -21.66 -3.49
C VAL A 44 -0.96 -20.54 -4.48
N THR A 45 -1.18 -20.79 -5.77
CA THR A 45 -0.88 -19.78 -6.79
C THR A 45 -1.77 -18.56 -6.64
N GLU A 46 -3.07 -18.79 -6.43
CA GLU A 46 -3.98 -17.67 -6.30
C GLU A 46 -3.73 -16.89 -5.03
N THR A 47 -3.39 -17.58 -3.94
CA THR A 47 -3.04 -16.90 -2.69
C THR A 47 -1.81 -16.03 -2.88
N ALA A 48 -0.80 -16.55 -3.57
CA ALA A 48 0.41 -15.78 -3.83
C ALA A 48 0.11 -14.55 -4.66
N TYR A 49 -0.75 -14.70 -5.67
CA TYR A 49 -1.13 -13.57 -6.51
C TYR A 49 -1.85 -12.48 -5.70
N LYS A 50 -2.81 -12.89 -4.87
CA LYS A 50 -3.55 -11.95 -4.04
C LYS A 50 -2.66 -11.31 -2.99
N ALA A 51 -1.74 -12.09 -2.43
CA ALA A 51 -0.79 -11.56 -1.46
C ALA A 51 0.12 -10.51 -2.11
N GLY A 52 0.49 -10.72 -3.37
CA GLY A 52 1.30 -9.76 -4.10
C GLY A 52 0.57 -8.44 -4.29
N ARG A 53 -0.72 -8.52 -4.68
CA ARG A 53 -1.53 -7.31 -4.83
C ARG A 53 -1.67 -6.59 -3.50
N ARG A 54 -1.90 -7.33 -2.43
CA ARG A 54 -2.04 -6.76 -1.11
C ARG A 54 -0.74 -6.07 -0.69
N SER A 55 0.38 -6.70 -1.00
CA SER A 55 1.68 -6.17 -0.64
C SER A 55 1.96 -4.84 -1.34
N ALA A 56 1.58 -4.74 -2.61
CA ALA A 56 1.79 -3.50 -3.36
C ALA A 56 0.96 -2.37 -2.77
N VAL A 57 -0.29 -2.64 -2.45
CA VAL A 57 -1.14 -1.62 -1.84
C VAL A 57 -0.63 -1.27 -0.45
N GLY A 58 -0.18 -2.29 0.30
CA GLY A 58 0.39 -2.06 1.62
C GLY A 58 1.61 -1.15 1.56
N PHE A 59 2.42 -1.29 0.51
CA PHE A 59 3.57 -0.42 0.32
C PHE A 59 3.12 1.04 0.17
N ILE A 60 2.10 1.28 -0.65
CA ILE A 60 1.59 2.64 -0.84
C ILE A 60 1.05 3.18 0.48
N MET A 61 0.31 2.36 1.20
CA MET A 61 -0.24 2.78 2.48
C MET A 61 0.86 3.14 3.47
N ALA A 62 1.93 2.35 3.50
CA ALA A 62 3.04 2.62 4.40
C ALA A 62 3.72 3.94 4.03
N MET A 63 3.85 4.22 2.73
CA MET A 63 4.47 5.46 2.28
C MET A 63 3.68 6.68 2.75
N THR A 64 2.35 6.54 2.84
CA THR A 64 1.49 7.68 3.16
C THR A 64 1.17 7.78 4.64
N SER A 65 1.25 6.69 5.39
CA SER A 65 0.84 6.71 6.79
C SER A 65 2.00 6.96 7.74
N GLN A 66 3.23 6.63 7.34
CA GLN A 66 4.38 6.85 8.19
C GLN A 66 4.80 8.31 8.12
N PRO A 67 5.25 8.87 9.25
CA PRO A 67 5.74 10.24 9.20
C PRO A 67 6.98 10.32 8.33
N MET A 68 7.21 11.51 7.76
CA MET A 68 8.44 11.74 7.04
C MET A 68 9.60 11.54 7.98
N GLU A 69 10.68 11.02 7.45
CA GLU A 69 11.84 10.69 8.22
C GLU A 69 12.42 11.88 8.93
N GLN A 70 12.57 11.76 10.13
CA GLN A 70 13.30 12.70 10.86
C GLN A 70 13.76 12.00 12.05
N HIS A 71 14.36 11.90 12.50
CA HIS A 71 14.72 11.23 13.44
C HIS A 71 14.54 11.52 14.59
N ASP A 72 14.21 11.54 15.09
CA ASP A 72 13.92 11.82 16.13
C ASP A 72 14.52 11.32 17.00
N ASP A 73 14.79 11.36 17.34
CA ASP A 73 15.12 10.93 18.08
C ASP A 73 14.92 10.66 19.07
N ASN A 74 14.78 10.67 19.34
CA ASN A 74 14.49 10.32 20.36
C ASN A 74 14.72 9.77 20.80
#